data_e0680c746dfd6990453eb11368a84bc6
#
_entry.id   e0680c746dfd6990453eb11368a84bc6
#
_cell.length_a   1.000
_cell.length_b   1.000
_cell.length_c   1.000
_cell.angle_alpha   90.00
_cell.angle_beta   90.00
_cell.angle_gamma   90.00
#
_symmetry.space_group_name_H-M   'P 1'
#
loop_
_entity.id
_entity.type
_entity.pdbx_description
1 polymer ?
#
loop_
_entity_poly.entity_id
_entity_poly.type
_entity_poly.pdbx_seq_one_letter_code
_entity_poly.pdbx_strand_id
1 'polypeptide(L)'
;GRALASFIKTHNESSFLTLLAIRKVNKNVYDSVDGKIRAAILVDALRTSKYFNTWGLPHSYWESSAKAIIELGDVAVEPLMNLLQDRRDAPVWGSEEVMEYKKYKYRVNDYAWALLMEIKGRKVEIPVDPEKRDQMISDVNR
;
A
#
# COMPACT_ATOMS: atom_id res chain seq x y z
N GLY A 1 11.14 10.16 20.06
CA GLY A 1 10.81 11.37 20.84
C GLY A 1 9.79 12.26 20.17
N ARG A 2 9.42 13.32 20.85
CA ARG A 2 8.40 14.27 20.36
C ARG A 2 8.78 14.92 19.03
N ALA A 3 10.06 15.24 18.84
CA ALA A 3 10.54 15.87 17.61
C ALA A 3 10.37 14.93 16.40
N LEU A 4 10.66 13.65 16.58
CA LEU A 4 10.50 12.65 15.52
C LEU A 4 9.02 12.45 15.18
N ALA A 5 8.15 12.33 16.19
CA ALA A 5 6.71 12.17 15.97
C ALA A 5 6.12 13.39 15.27
N SER A 6 6.57 14.60 15.62
CA SER A 6 6.14 15.84 14.97
C SER A 6 6.58 15.89 13.51
N PHE A 7 7.81 15.48 13.22
CA PHE A 7 8.34 15.40 11.85
C PHE A 7 7.53 14.41 10.99
N ILE A 8 7.21 13.25 11.56
CA ILE A 8 6.49 12.19 10.84
C ILE A 8 5.04 12.60 10.55
N LYS A 9 4.44 13.51 11.33
CA LYS A 9 3.07 13.98 11.08
C LYS A 9 2.92 14.76 9.78
N THR A 10 4.02 15.30 9.22
CA THR A 10 3.98 15.94 7.91
C THR A 10 4.02 14.85 6.83
N HIS A 11 2.88 14.57 6.21
CA HIS A 11 2.72 13.48 5.24
C HIS A 11 3.39 13.84 3.92
N ASN A 12 4.66 13.53 3.78
CA ASN A 12 5.42 13.75 2.56
C ASN A 12 6.38 12.58 2.32
N GLU A 13 7.10 12.62 1.21
CA GLU A 13 8.05 11.58 0.85
C GLU A 13 9.13 11.39 1.92
N SER A 14 9.62 12.47 2.53
CA SER A 14 10.62 12.39 3.60
C SER A 14 10.08 11.65 4.81
N SER A 15 8.84 11.88 5.19
CA SER A 15 8.20 11.17 6.31
C SER A 15 8.09 9.68 6.04
N PHE A 16 7.72 9.30 4.81
CA PHE A 16 7.62 7.91 4.39
C PHE A 16 8.99 7.21 4.48
N LEU A 17 10.02 7.81 3.89
CA LEU A 17 11.37 7.23 3.88
C LEU A 17 11.94 7.13 5.31
N THR A 18 11.71 8.15 6.13
CA THR A 18 12.11 8.16 7.53
C THR A 18 11.43 7.03 8.30
N LEU A 19 10.13 6.87 8.10
CA LEU A 19 9.35 5.83 8.77
C LEU A 19 9.85 4.42 8.42
N LEU A 20 10.11 4.17 7.14
CA LEU A 20 10.66 2.88 6.70
C LEU A 20 12.05 2.62 7.26
N ALA A 21 12.90 3.65 7.32
CA ALA A 21 14.24 3.53 7.89
C ALA A 21 14.16 3.17 9.38
N ILE A 22 13.28 3.83 10.13
CA ILE A 22 13.07 3.54 11.55
C ILE A 22 12.57 2.11 11.74
N ARG A 23 11.62 1.67 10.92
CA ARG A 23 11.09 0.30 10.99
C ARG A 23 12.20 -0.73 10.83
N LYS A 24 13.15 -0.46 9.94
CA LYS A 24 14.28 -1.37 9.66
C LYS A 24 15.30 -1.41 10.81
N VAL A 25 15.63 -0.27 11.41
CA VAL A 25 16.76 -0.17 12.35
C VAL A 25 16.33 -0.11 13.82
N ASN A 26 15.11 0.32 14.12
CA ASN A 26 14.64 0.42 15.50
C ASN A 26 13.12 0.19 15.58
N LYS A 27 12.75 -1.06 15.68
CA LYS A 27 11.36 -1.48 15.72
C LYS A 27 10.60 -0.89 16.92
N ASN A 28 11.26 -0.73 18.05
CA ASN A 28 10.63 -0.16 19.25
C ASN A 28 10.23 1.30 19.03
N VAL A 29 11.08 2.09 18.40
CA VAL A 29 10.76 3.48 18.05
C VAL A 29 9.64 3.50 17.00
N TYR A 30 9.73 2.64 16.01
CA TYR A 30 8.68 2.51 15.00
C TYR A 30 7.32 2.21 15.64
N ASP A 31 7.27 1.24 16.54
CA ASP A 31 6.02 0.83 17.20
C ASP A 31 5.49 1.90 18.14
N SER A 32 6.33 2.84 18.59
CA SER A 32 5.92 3.96 19.45
C SER A 32 5.16 5.05 18.69
N VAL A 33 5.28 5.09 17.37
CA VAL A 33 4.52 6.02 16.54
C VAL A 33 3.07 5.53 16.45
N ASP A 34 2.12 6.44 16.64
CA ASP A 34 0.69 6.11 16.57
C ASP A 34 0.35 5.37 15.28
N GLY A 35 -0.42 4.28 15.39
CA GLY A 35 -0.77 3.44 14.25
C GLY A 35 -1.53 4.18 13.15
N LYS A 36 -2.42 5.10 13.53
CA LYS A 36 -3.16 5.92 12.55
C LYS A 36 -2.22 6.84 11.77
N ILE A 37 -1.20 7.37 12.44
CA ILE A 37 -0.19 8.21 11.78
C ILE A 37 0.62 7.36 10.81
N ARG A 38 1.06 6.18 11.23
CA ARG A 38 1.79 5.27 10.33
C ARG A 38 0.94 4.88 9.13
N ALA A 39 -0.32 4.56 9.35
CA ALA A 39 -1.25 4.21 8.27
C ALA A 39 -1.42 5.38 7.28
N ALA A 40 -1.62 6.59 7.80
CA ALA A 40 -1.77 7.77 6.95
C ALA A 40 -0.53 8.01 6.08
N ILE A 41 0.66 7.92 6.66
CA ILE A 41 1.92 8.13 5.93
C ILE A 41 2.11 7.06 4.85
N LEU A 42 1.94 5.79 5.20
CA LEU A 42 2.17 4.69 4.28
C LEU A 42 1.14 4.65 3.15
N VAL A 43 -0.13 4.83 3.46
CA VAL A 43 -1.18 4.81 2.43
C VAL A 43 -1.10 6.06 1.55
N ASP A 44 -0.75 7.22 2.10
CA ASP A 44 -0.55 8.42 1.30
C ASP A 44 0.64 8.25 0.35
N ALA A 45 1.71 7.61 0.81
CA ALA A 45 2.86 7.29 -0.05
C ALA A 45 2.45 6.35 -1.20
N LEU A 46 1.61 5.37 -0.93
CA LEU A 46 1.05 4.48 -1.97
C LEU A 46 0.27 5.31 -2.99
N ARG A 47 -0.62 6.16 -2.52
CA ARG A 47 -1.47 7.00 -3.37
C ARG A 47 -0.66 7.92 -4.28
N THR A 48 0.45 8.45 -3.79
CA THR A 48 1.25 9.46 -4.51
C THR A 48 2.44 8.89 -5.25
N SER A 49 2.62 7.58 -5.25
CA SER A 49 3.74 6.93 -5.94
C SER A 49 3.68 7.15 -7.44
N LYS A 50 4.84 7.39 -8.04
CA LYS A 50 5.00 7.50 -9.49
C LYS A 50 5.24 6.13 -10.11
N TYR A 51 6.09 5.32 -9.47
CA TYR A 51 6.33 3.93 -9.83
C TYR A 51 6.04 3.05 -8.62
N PHE A 52 5.47 1.88 -8.86
CA PHE A 52 4.97 1.03 -7.79
C PHE A 52 5.89 -0.13 -7.42
N ASN A 53 7.12 -0.14 -7.95
CA ASN A 53 8.13 -1.13 -7.56
C ASN A 53 8.40 -1.17 -6.05
N THR A 54 8.29 -0.03 -5.38
CA THR A 54 8.44 0.08 -3.92
C THR A 54 7.44 -0.82 -3.17
N TRP A 55 6.26 -1.08 -3.77
CA TRP A 55 5.17 -1.82 -3.15
C TRP A 55 5.17 -3.29 -3.53
N GLY A 56 5.73 -3.63 -4.67
CA GLY A 56 5.72 -4.98 -5.22
C GLY A 56 4.68 -5.14 -6.31
N LEU A 57 4.24 -6.38 -6.50
CA LEU A 57 3.24 -6.74 -7.51
C LEU A 57 2.13 -7.54 -6.82
N PRO A 58 0.88 -7.07 -6.84
CA PRO A 58 -0.20 -7.68 -6.08
C PRO A 58 -0.38 -9.19 -6.29
N HIS A 59 -0.10 -9.66 -7.49
CA HIS A 59 -0.23 -11.09 -7.82
C HIS A 59 0.96 -11.92 -7.33
N SER A 60 2.17 -11.34 -7.35
CA SER A 60 3.41 -12.10 -7.22
C SER A 60 4.09 -11.96 -5.86
N TYR A 61 4.23 -10.75 -5.35
CA TYR A 61 4.96 -10.52 -4.10
C TYR A 61 4.72 -9.11 -3.57
N TRP A 62 4.98 -8.95 -2.28
CA TRP A 62 4.93 -7.64 -1.63
C TRP A 62 6.31 -7.24 -1.15
N GLU A 63 6.68 -5.98 -1.39
CA GLU A 63 7.88 -5.38 -0.82
C GLU A 63 7.65 -4.98 0.65
N SER A 64 8.73 -4.61 1.35
CA SER A 64 8.65 -4.30 2.78
C SER A 64 7.69 -3.18 3.13
N SER A 65 7.54 -2.18 2.26
CA SER A 65 6.59 -1.08 2.46
C SER A 65 5.13 -1.56 2.46
N ALA A 66 4.80 -2.48 1.55
CA ALA A 66 3.48 -3.09 1.51
C ALA A 66 3.25 -3.97 2.75
N LYS A 67 4.26 -4.73 3.14
CA LYS A 67 4.18 -5.55 4.36
C LYS A 67 3.95 -4.69 5.60
N ALA A 68 4.53 -3.49 5.64
CA ALA A 68 4.31 -2.54 6.72
C ALA A 68 2.83 -2.12 6.81
N ILE A 69 2.17 -1.90 5.67
CA ILE A 69 0.72 -1.61 5.66
C ILE A 69 -0.07 -2.81 6.18
N ILE A 70 0.25 -4.01 5.70
CA ILE A 70 -0.46 -5.24 6.10
C ILE A 70 -0.35 -5.46 7.62
N GLU A 71 0.84 -5.25 8.18
CA GLU A 71 1.08 -5.39 9.63
C GLU A 71 0.24 -4.44 10.48
N LEU A 72 -0.12 -3.27 9.95
CA LEU A 72 -0.96 -2.32 10.68
C LEU A 72 -2.37 -2.84 10.93
N GLY A 73 -2.87 -3.70 10.06
CA GLY A 73 -4.21 -4.26 10.20
C GLY A 73 -5.31 -3.21 10.12
N ASP A 74 -6.21 -3.21 11.09
CA ASP A 74 -7.46 -2.43 11.04
C ASP A 74 -7.26 -0.92 10.84
N VAL A 75 -6.19 -0.33 11.38
CA VAL A 75 -5.97 1.12 11.24
C VAL A 75 -5.68 1.54 9.79
N ALA A 76 -5.27 0.59 8.95
CA ALA A 76 -5.03 0.85 7.52
C ALA A 76 -6.28 0.65 6.66
N VAL A 77 -7.34 0.03 7.19
CA VAL A 77 -8.53 -0.32 6.39
C VAL A 77 -9.20 0.91 5.80
N GLU A 78 -9.54 1.90 6.64
CA GLU A 78 -10.24 3.09 6.15
C GLU A 78 -9.43 3.88 5.12
N PRO A 79 -8.14 4.18 5.35
CA PRO A 79 -7.35 4.84 4.33
C PRO A 79 -7.27 4.07 3.01
N LEU A 80 -7.15 2.75 3.06
CA LEU A 80 -7.12 1.92 1.85
C LEU A 80 -8.48 1.92 1.14
N MET A 81 -9.58 1.87 1.90
CA MET A 81 -10.93 1.95 1.33
C MET A 81 -11.13 3.24 0.55
N ASN A 82 -10.54 4.34 1.00
CA ASN A 82 -10.62 5.62 0.29
C ASN A 82 -9.91 5.59 -1.07
N LEU A 83 -9.04 4.61 -1.32
CA LEU A 83 -8.35 4.45 -2.60
C LEU A 83 -9.08 3.52 -3.58
N LEU A 84 -10.17 2.89 -3.18
CA LEU A 84 -10.85 1.91 -4.03
C LEU A 84 -11.48 2.51 -5.29
N GLN A 85 -11.65 3.82 -5.34
CA GLN A 85 -12.14 4.53 -6.52
C GLN A 85 -11.02 5.17 -7.34
N ASP A 86 -9.76 5.03 -6.91
CA ASP A 86 -8.62 5.63 -7.60
C ASP A 86 -8.10 4.68 -8.68
N ARG A 87 -8.54 4.92 -9.91
CA ARG A 87 -8.20 4.08 -11.07
C ARG A 87 -6.97 4.55 -11.83
N ARG A 88 -6.18 5.44 -11.24
CA ARG A 88 -4.93 5.88 -11.88
C ARG A 88 -4.00 4.71 -12.08
N ASP A 89 -3.26 4.77 -13.19
CA ASP A 89 -2.25 3.78 -13.53
C ASP A 89 -1.21 3.67 -12.44
N ALA A 90 -0.79 2.45 -12.14
CA ALA A 90 0.24 2.16 -11.15
C ALA A 90 1.41 1.44 -11.83
N PRO A 91 2.20 2.17 -12.64
CA PRO A 91 3.24 1.54 -13.45
C PRO A 91 4.40 1.05 -12.62
N VAL A 92 5.03 -0.01 -13.11
CA VAL A 92 6.31 -0.50 -12.60
C VAL A 92 7.31 -0.49 -13.75
N TRP A 93 8.59 -0.51 -13.41
CA TRP A 93 9.66 -0.61 -14.40
C TRP A 93 10.59 -1.77 -14.04
N GLY A 94 11.40 -2.21 -15.00
CA GLY A 94 12.25 -3.38 -14.81
C GLY A 94 11.81 -4.50 -15.73
N SER A 95 12.73 -5.42 -16.04
CA SER A 95 12.51 -6.41 -17.09
C SER A 95 11.47 -7.47 -16.74
N GLU A 96 11.44 -7.93 -15.50
CA GLU A 96 10.51 -8.97 -15.07
C GLU A 96 9.18 -8.39 -14.62
N GLU A 97 9.22 -7.34 -13.82
CA GLU A 97 8.03 -6.69 -13.27
C GLU A 97 7.15 -6.08 -14.37
N VAL A 98 7.78 -5.52 -15.40
CA VAL A 98 7.07 -4.91 -16.53
C VAL A 98 6.22 -5.94 -17.27
N MET A 99 6.66 -7.19 -17.37
CA MET A 99 5.88 -8.23 -18.05
C MET A 99 4.54 -8.48 -17.34
N GLU A 100 4.57 -8.59 -16.03
CA GLU A 100 3.32 -8.76 -15.27
C GLU A 100 2.46 -7.49 -15.34
N TYR A 101 3.08 -6.32 -15.23
CA TYR A 101 2.37 -5.06 -15.35
C TYR A 101 1.66 -4.94 -16.70
N LYS A 102 2.32 -5.26 -17.80
CA LYS A 102 1.71 -5.21 -19.14
C LYS A 102 0.51 -6.13 -19.26
N LYS A 103 0.54 -7.26 -18.58
CA LYS A 103 -0.55 -8.22 -18.59
C LYS A 103 -1.74 -7.73 -17.78
N TYR A 104 -1.51 -7.27 -16.55
CA TYR A 104 -2.57 -6.86 -15.61
C TYR A 104 -2.95 -5.40 -15.73
N LYS A 105 -2.00 -4.53 -16.06
CA LYS A 105 -2.18 -3.07 -16.08
C LYS A 105 -2.72 -2.57 -14.74
N TYR A 106 -1.96 -2.84 -13.68
CA TYR A 106 -2.37 -2.48 -12.33
C TYR A 106 -2.62 -0.99 -12.18
N ARG A 107 -3.60 -0.68 -11.33
CA ARG A 107 -4.01 0.66 -10.96
C ARG A 107 -3.88 0.83 -9.45
N VAL A 108 -3.94 2.06 -8.97
CA VAL A 108 -3.86 2.35 -7.53
C VAL A 108 -4.91 1.56 -6.75
N ASN A 109 -6.16 1.52 -7.23
CA ASN A 109 -7.23 0.78 -6.54
C ASN A 109 -6.99 -0.73 -6.50
N ASP A 110 -6.28 -1.29 -7.46
CA ASP A 110 -5.93 -2.71 -7.45
C ASP A 110 -4.98 -3.02 -6.30
N TYR A 111 -3.98 -2.15 -6.06
CA TYR A 111 -3.08 -2.27 -4.93
C TYR A 111 -3.83 -2.15 -3.60
N ALA A 112 -4.68 -1.13 -3.47
CA ALA A 112 -5.46 -0.91 -2.25
C ALA A 112 -6.35 -2.11 -1.93
N TRP A 113 -7.05 -2.63 -2.95
CA TRP A 113 -7.92 -3.79 -2.78
C TRP A 113 -7.13 -5.05 -2.37
N ALA A 114 -6.02 -5.31 -3.05
CA ALA A 114 -5.19 -6.49 -2.74
C ALA A 114 -4.64 -6.41 -1.31
N LEU A 115 -4.20 -5.23 -0.87
CA LEU A 115 -3.74 -5.03 0.50
C LEU A 115 -4.87 -5.23 1.52
N LEU A 116 -6.08 -4.75 1.21
CA LEU A 116 -7.26 -4.98 2.06
C LEU A 116 -7.55 -6.46 2.21
N MET A 117 -7.47 -7.22 1.12
CA MET A 117 -7.69 -8.67 1.18
C MET A 117 -6.65 -9.36 2.05
N GLU A 118 -5.39 -8.94 1.95
CA GLU A 118 -4.33 -9.44 2.84
C GLU A 118 -4.64 -9.16 4.31
N ILE A 119 -5.03 -7.92 4.63
CA ILE A 119 -5.36 -7.53 6.00
C ILE A 119 -6.53 -8.35 6.54
N LYS A 120 -7.52 -8.61 5.70
CA LYS A 120 -8.71 -9.40 6.08
C LYS A 120 -8.46 -10.90 6.09
N GLY A 121 -7.26 -11.35 5.72
CA GLY A 121 -6.93 -12.76 5.64
C GLY A 121 -7.68 -13.51 4.55
N ARG A 122 -8.12 -12.83 3.52
CA ARG A 122 -8.86 -13.43 2.39
C ARG A 122 -7.90 -13.69 1.25
N LYS A 123 -7.81 -14.96 0.85
CA LYS A 123 -7.06 -15.34 -0.34
C LYS A 123 -7.93 -15.08 -1.56
N VAL A 124 -7.45 -14.26 -2.46
CA VAL A 124 -8.15 -13.96 -3.71
C VAL A 124 -7.21 -14.20 -4.88
N GLU A 125 -7.77 -14.70 -5.96
CA GLU A 125 -7.08 -14.76 -7.23
C GLU A 125 -7.37 -13.46 -7.98
N ILE A 126 -6.32 -12.73 -8.37
CA ILE A 126 -6.48 -11.42 -8.99
C ILE A 126 -6.75 -11.60 -10.49
N PRO A 127 -7.94 -11.21 -10.98
CA PRO A 127 -8.25 -11.31 -12.40
C PRO A 127 -7.35 -10.41 -13.24
N VAL A 128 -6.96 -10.90 -14.42
CA VAL A 128 -6.24 -10.09 -15.41
C VAL A 128 -7.14 -8.97 -15.93
N ASP A 129 -8.43 -9.26 -16.11
CA ASP A 129 -9.42 -8.31 -16.63
C ASP A 129 -9.74 -7.24 -15.57
N PRO A 130 -9.46 -5.95 -15.86
CA PRO A 130 -9.77 -4.87 -14.91
C PRO A 130 -11.25 -4.78 -14.55
N GLU A 131 -12.16 -5.09 -15.46
CA GLU A 131 -13.59 -5.06 -15.17
C GLU A 131 -13.99 -6.09 -14.12
N LYS A 132 -13.38 -7.27 -14.18
CA LYS A 132 -13.61 -8.30 -13.16
C LYS A 132 -13.05 -7.87 -11.80
N ARG A 133 -11.89 -7.21 -11.79
CA ARG A 133 -11.34 -6.63 -10.57
C ARG A 133 -12.29 -5.57 -10.00
N ASP A 134 -12.85 -4.71 -10.87
CA ASP A 134 -13.80 -3.67 -10.43
C ASP A 134 -15.04 -4.26 -9.77
N GLN A 135 -15.54 -5.39 -10.27
CA GLN A 135 -16.67 -6.08 -9.65
C GLN A 135 -16.30 -6.58 -8.24
N MET A 136 -15.12 -7.16 -8.10
CA MET A 136 -14.64 -7.64 -6.79
C MET A 136 -14.40 -6.48 -5.82
N ILE A 137 -13.86 -5.37 -6.31
CA ILE A 137 -13.66 -4.16 -5.52
C ILE A 137 -14.99 -3.61 -5.02
N SER A 138 -16.00 -3.57 -5.89
CA SER A 138 -17.33 -3.06 -5.50
C SER A 138 -17.98 -3.91 -4.40
N ASP A 139 -17.64 -5.19 -4.32
CA ASP A 139 -18.19 -6.09 -3.31
C ASP A 139 -17.57 -5.90 -1.91
N VAL A 140 -16.47 -5.18 -1.81
CA VAL A 140 -15.79 -4.95 -0.52
C VAL A 140 -16.67 -4.18 0.47
N ASN A 141 -17.53 -3.30 -0.05
CA ASN A 141 -18.42 -2.46 0.76
C ASN A 141 -19.74 -3.13 1.16
N ARG A 142 -19.91 -4.39 0.83
CA ARG A 142 -21.14 -5.14 1.13
C ARG A 142 -21.03 -6.03 2.34
#